data_f5b9b19b31823b1458ab9364ea4d7e4a
#
_entry.id   f5b9b19b31823b1458ab9364ea4d7e4a
#
_cell.length_a   1.000
_cell.length_b   1.000
_cell.length_c   1.000
_cell.angle_alpha   90.00
_cell.angle_beta   90.00
_cell.angle_gamma   90.00
#
_symmetry.space_group_name_H-M   'P 1'
#
loop_
_entity.id
_entity.type
_entity.pdbx_description
1 polymer ?
#
loop_
_entity_poly.entity_id
_entity_poly.type
_entity_poly.pdbx_seq_one_letter_code
_entity_poly.pdbx_strand_id
1 'polypeptide(L)'
;MSRSSSMNGGIIGADNTPSPSKKITTFTSNGCFNRTATTATVIVVAGGGGAARGGGGAGGVLITECHPLPASSVPVTVGAGGARYAGDCTSSNATNGSNSVFGSATPLTATGGGFGGFVPTASPTAQRSGGDGGSGGGGGGCNPADDGDGTAGQGFDGGAATGSCARGGGGGAGQQGGAGGNQSGFGGRG
;
A
#
# COMPACT_ATOMS: atom_id res chain seq x y z
N MET A 1 -24.94 29.44 -27.15
CA MET A 1 -25.27 29.95 -25.82
C MET A 1 -25.62 28.73 -24.96
N SER A 2 -24.71 28.33 -24.08
CA SER A 2 -24.96 27.23 -23.16
C SER A 2 -25.77 27.77 -21.98
N ARG A 3 -26.98 27.28 -21.78
CA ARG A 3 -27.77 27.60 -20.60
C ARG A 3 -27.24 26.81 -19.42
N SER A 4 -26.55 27.48 -18.50
CA SER A 4 -26.35 26.95 -17.15
C SER A 4 -27.70 26.86 -16.47
N SER A 5 -28.22 25.64 -16.26
CA SER A 5 -29.41 25.44 -15.44
C SER A 5 -29.00 25.52 -13.97
N SER A 6 -29.04 26.71 -13.38
CA SER A 6 -29.06 26.87 -11.94
C SER A 6 -30.38 26.27 -11.41
N MET A 7 -30.28 25.17 -10.66
CA MET A 7 -31.45 24.53 -10.05
C MET A 7 -31.99 25.28 -8.81
N ASN A 8 -31.39 26.36 -8.42
CA ASN A 8 -31.84 27.20 -7.31
C ASN A 8 -32.42 28.45 -7.89
N GLY A 9 -33.76 28.59 -7.95
CA GLY A 9 -34.50 29.73 -8.48
C GLY A 9 -34.26 31.06 -7.76
N GLY A 10 -33.03 31.36 -7.35
CA GLY A 10 -32.61 32.55 -6.67
C GLY A 10 -31.59 33.38 -7.46
N ILE A 11 -31.41 34.62 -7.07
CA ILE A 11 -30.40 35.55 -7.60
C ILE A 11 -28.99 34.96 -7.33
N ILE A 12 -28.18 34.84 -8.37
CA ILE A 12 -26.78 34.42 -8.22
C ILE A 12 -26.00 35.57 -7.61
N GLY A 13 -25.69 35.48 -6.32
CA GLY A 13 -24.75 36.36 -5.61
C GLY A 13 -23.37 35.70 -5.46
N ALA A 14 -22.40 36.46 -4.93
CA ALA A 14 -21.05 35.94 -4.68
C ALA A 14 -21.02 34.69 -3.79
N ASP A 15 -22.03 34.54 -2.92
CA ASP A 15 -22.16 33.42 -1.98
C ASP A 15 -22.94 32.21 -2.56
N ASN A 16 -23.48 32.33 -3.78
CA ASN A 16 -24.29 31.31 -4.43
C ASN A 16 -23.68 30.84 -5.75
N THR A 17 -22.35 30.82 -5.84
CA THR A 17 -21.66 30.24 -6.97
C THR A 17 -21.79 28.73 -6.92
N PRO A 18 -22.16 28.05 -8.03
CA PRO A 18 -22.17 26.57 -8.04
C PRO A 18 -20.81 26.03 -7.67
N SER A 19 -20.79 25.18 -6.66
CA SER A 19 -19.55 24.48 -6.27
C SER A 19 -19.02 23.71 -7.49
N PRO A 20 -17.74 23.86 -7.84
CA PRO A 20 -17.17 23.13 -8.98
C PRO A 20 -17.36 21.64 -8.75
N SER A 21 -17.86 20.93 -9.76
CA SER A 21 -18.02 19.48 -9.68
C SER A 21 -16.66 18.82 -9.44
N LYS A 22 -16.55 18.03 -8.35
CA LYS A 22 -15.34 17.28 -8.05
C LYS A 22 -15.10 16.26 -9.16
N LYS A 23 -13.94 16.32 -9.83
CA LYS A 23 -13.51 15.32 -10.80
C LYS A 23 -12.59 14.32 -10.11
N ILE A 24 -12.89 13.04 -10.24
CA ILE A 24 -12.03 11.94 -9.77
C ILE A 24 -11.33 11.34 -10.98
N THR A 25 -10.01 11.15 -10.88
CA THR A 25 -9.20 10.44 -11.88
C THR A 25 -8.45 9.32 -11.18
N THR A 26 -8.58 8.08 -11.67
CA THR A 26 -7.94 6.89 -11.11
C THR A 26 -6.93 6.33 -12.10
N PHE A 27 -5.76 5.94 -11.60
CA PHE A 27 -4.71 5.26 -12.34
C PHE A 27 -4.52 3.84 -11.80
N THR A 28 -4.66 2.84 -12.64
CA THR A 28 -4.38 1.42 -12.35
C THR A 28 -3.14 0.91 -13.08
N SER A 29 -2.48 1.79 -13.83
CA SER A 29 -1.22 1.57 -14.56
C SER A 29 -0.47 2.90 -14.67
N ASN A 30 0.81 2.82 -15.05
CA ASN A 30 1.62 4.02 -15.27
C ASN A 30 0.97 4.96 -16.27
N GLY A 31 1.12 6.26 -16.03
CA GLY A 31 0.51 7.28 -16.89
C GLY A 31 0.94 8.69 -16.52
N CYS A 32 0.23 9.65 -17.07
CA CYS A 32 0.44 11.07 -16.79
C CYS A 32 -0.89 11.72 -16.43
N PHE A 33 -0.92 12.43 -15.31
CA PHE A 33 -2.07 13.22 -14.89
C PHE A 33 -1.98 14.63 -15.48
N ASN A 34 -2.96 15.01 -16.29
CA ASN A 34 -3.10 16.36 -16.81
C ASN A 34 -4.04 17.15 -15.91
N ARG A 35 -3.51 18.17 -15.25
CA ARG A 35 -4.25 18.95 -14.27
C ARG A 35 -5.38 19.77 -14.90
N THR A 36 -6.46 19.90 -14.18
CA THR A 36 -7.56 20.84 -14.44
C THR A 36 -7.79 21.83 -13.29
N ALA A 37 -6.97 21.75 -12.25
CA ALA A 37 -7.00 22.58 -11.04
C ALA A 37 -5.56 22.86 -10.57
N THR A 38 -5.38 23.78 -9.63
CA THR A 38 -4.08 24.12 -9.04
C THR A 38 -3.71 23.24 -7.86
N THR A 39 -4.69 22.61 -7.23
CA THR A 39 -4.53 21.68 -6.10
C THR A 39 -5.43 20.46 -6.28
N ALA A 40 -5.06 19.35 -5.65
CA ALA A 40 -5.88 18.15 -5.58
C ALA A 40 -5.71 17.42 -4.25
N THR A 41 -6.70 16.64 -3.83
CA THR A 41 -6.48 15.55 -2.88
C THR A 41 -5.91 14.36 -3.64
N VAL A 42 -4.73 13.92 -3.24
CA VAL A 42 -4.01 12.81 -3.88
C VAL A 42 -3.97 11.63 -2.91
N ILE A 43 -4.40 10.48 -3.38
CA ILE A 43 -4.29 9.21 -2.67
C ILE A 43 -3.36 8.31 -3.47
N VAL A 44 -2.25 7.91 -2.85
CA VAL A 44 -1.29 6.99 -3.46
C VAL A 44 -1.31 5.68 -2.68
N VAL A 45 -1.51 4.58 -3.39
CA VAL A 45 -1.52 3.23 -2.82
C VAL A 45 -0.46 2.40 -3.55
N ALA A 46 0.44 1.80 -2.83
CA ALA A 46 1.52 0.97 -3.37
C ALA A 46 1.09 -0.49 -3.56
N GLY A 47 1.94 -1.27 -4.25
CA GLY A 47 1.73 -2.70 -4.39
C GLY A 47 1.88 -3.44 -3.05
N GLY A 48 1.01 -4.40 -2.76
CA GLY A 48 1.13 -5.28 -1.59
C GLY A 48 2.29 -6.26 -1.71
N GLY A 49 2.82 -6.74 -0.62
CA GLY A 49 3.88 -7.74 -0.56
C GLY A 49 3.38 -9.15 -0.89
N GLY A 50 4.26 -9.99 -1.39
CA GLY A 50 3.96 -11.40 -1.67
C GLY A 50 3.83 -12.20 -0.38
N ALA A 51 2.84 -13.09 -0.31
CA ALA A 51 2.68 -14.00 0.82
C ALA A 51 3.59 -15.24 0.67
N ALA A 52 4.02 -15.76 1.82
CA ALA A 52 4.67 -17.07 1.92
C ALA A 52 3.99 -17.89 3.04
N ARG A 53 4.73 -18.33 4.07
CA ARG A 53 4.10 -18.90 5.26
C ARG A 53 3.51 -17.80 6.14
N GLY A 54 4.23 -16.67 6.29
CA GLY A 54 3.69 -15.44 6.83
C GLY A 54 2.84 -14.70 5.79
N GLY A 55 1.93 -13.85 6.24
CA GLY A 55 1.13 -12.98 5.38
C GLY A 55 1.97 -11.86 4.77
N GLY A 56 1.77 -11.52 3.49
CA GLY A 56 2.34 -10.31 2.93
C GLY A 56 1.67 -9.06 3.52
N GLY A 57 2.45 -8.01 3.72
CA GLY A 57 1.96 -6.70 4.17
C GLY A 57 1.21 -5.96 3.06
N ALA A 58 0.25 -5.14 3.43
CA ALA A 58 -0.39 -4.23 2.47
C ALA A 58 0.61 -3.21 1.92
N GLY A 59 0.38 -2.74 0.69
CA GLY A 59 1.07 -1.56 0.19
C GLY A 59 0.76 -0.34 1.05
N GLY A 60 1.74 0.54 1.22
CA GLY A 60 1.56 1.79 1.94
C GLY A 60 0.46 2.64 1.32
N VAL A 61 -0.26 3.36 2.15
CA VAL A 61 -1.28 4.32 1.74
C VAL A 61 -0.85 5.72 2.19
N LEU A 62 -0.80 6.65 1.23
CA LEU A 62 -0.50 8.05 1.48
C LEU A 62 -1.66 8.92 1.00
N ILE A 63 -2.19 9.76 1.89
CA ILE A 63 -3.27 10.70 1.58
C ILE A 63 -2.75 12.12 1.81
N THR A 64 -2.80 12.95 0.79
CA THR A 64 -2.39 14.37 0.89
C THR A 64 -3.50 15.24 0.35
N GLU A 65 -4.05 16.06 1.22
CA GLU A 65 -5.07 17.05 0.85
C GLU A 65 -4.40 18.33 0.34
N CYS A 66 -5.10 19.03 -0.53
CA CYS A 66 -4.66 20.31 -1.10
C CYS A 66 -3.23 20.27 -1.69
N HIS A 67 -2.80 19.10 -2.20
CA HIS A 67 -1.48 18.95 -2.82
C HIS A 67 -1.36 19.89 -4.03
N PRO A 68 -0.33 20.78 -4.08
CA PRO A 68 -0.14 21.68 -5.20
C PRO A 68 0.25 20.93 -6.47
N LEU A 69 -0.41 21.25 -7.56
CA LEU A 69 -0.16 20.61 -8.85
C LEU A 69 0.68 21.54 -9.74
N PRO A 70 1.80 21.06 -10.31
CA PRO A 70 2.62 21.85 -11.24
C PRO A 70 1.84 22.21 -12.51
N ALA A 71 2.31 23.20 -13.26
CA ALA A 71 1.68 23.61 -14.51
C ALA A 71 1.79 22.56 -15.63
N SER A 72 2.80 21.70 -15.56
CA SER A 72 3.04 20.59 -16.48
C SER A 72 2.23 19.34 -16.11
N SER A 73 2.20 18.34 -16.99
CA SER A 73 1.65 17.04 -16.66
C SER A 73 2.47 16.35 -15.55
N VAL A 74 1.79 15.60 -14.70
CA VAL A 74 2.39 14.93 -13.54
C VAL A 74 2.55 13.44 -13.85
N PRO A 75 3.77 12.88 -13.85
CA PRO A 75 3.95 11.45 -14.06
C PRO A 75 3.38 10.65 -12.88
N VAL A 76 2.78 9.52 -13.20
CA VAL A 76 2.21 8.57 -12.25
C VAL A 76 2.84 7.21 -12.49
N THR A 77 3.42 6.63 -11.44
CA THR A 77 3.90 5.24 -11.43
C THR A 77 3.03 4.43 -10.50
N VAL A 78 2.50 3.31 -10.99
CA VAL A 78 1.71 2.36 -10.20
C VAL A 78 2.57 1.14 -9.90
N GLY A 79 2.81 0.89 -8.62
CA GLY A 79 3.63 -0.23 -8.14
C GLY A 79 2.92 -1.58 -8.30
N ALA A 80 3.64 -2.57 -8.77
CA ALA A 80 3.16 -3.95 -8.86
C ALA A 80 3.16 -4.63 -7.48
N GLY A 81 2.28 -5.61 -7.28
CA GLY A 81 2.34 -6.51 -6.13
C GLY A 81 3.60 -7.39 -6.17
N GLY A 82 4.09 -7.78 -4.99
CA GLY A 82 5.19 -8.70 -4.83
C GLY A 82 4.82 -10.14 -5.23
N ALA A 83 5.80 -10.89 -5.71
CA ALA A 83 5.61 -12.31 -6.03
C ALA A 83 5.39 -13.10 -4.74
N ARG A 84 4.44 -14.05 -4.78
CA ARG A 84 4.26 -15.03 -3.71
C ARG A 84 5.34 -16.09 -3.72
N TYR A 85 5.57 -16.75 -2.61
CA TYR A 85 6.37 -17.97 -2.58
C TYR A 85 5.69 -19.08 -3.39
N ALA A 86 6.40 -19.67 -4.35
CA ALA A 86 5.83 -20.63 -5.28
C ALA A 86 5.64 -22.05 -4.69
N GLY A 87 6.24 -22.35 -3.54
CA GLY A 87 6.06 -23.63 -2.85
C GLY A 87 6.86 -24.80 -3.40
N ASP A 88 7.69 -24.56 -4.42
CA ASP A 88 8.59 -25.55 -4.98
C ASP A 88 9.98 -25.47 -4.34
N CYS A 89 10.73 -26.57 -4.40
CA CYS A 89 12.07 -26.66 -3.83
C CYS A 89 13.12 -25.82 -4.59
N THR A 90 12.73 -25.04 -5.56
CA THR A 90 13.56 -24.25 -6.46
C THR A 90 13.54 -22.74 -6.15
N SER A 91 13.42 -22.38 -4.87
CA SER A 91 13.92 -21.09 -4.34
C SER A 91 13.44 -19.77 -4.97
N SER A 92 12.19 -19.61 -5.33
CA SER A 92 11.68 -18.25 -5.51
C SER A 92 11.10 -17.73 -4.19
N ASN A 93 11.83 -16.80 -3.58
CA ASN A 93 11.42 -16.13 -2.35
C ASN A 93 10.19 -15.26 -2.62
N ALA A 94 9.32 -15.09 -1.63
CA ALA A 94 8.36 -14.00 -1.68
C ALA A 94 9.10 -12.66 -1.76
N THR A 95 8.53 -11.67 -2.43
CA THR A 95 9.14 -10.36 -2.63
C THR A 95 8.23 -9.24 -2.12
N ASN A 96 8.86 -8.11 -1.77
CA ASN A 96 8.11 -6.90 -1.48
C ASN A 96 7.31 -6.43 -2.70
N GLY A 97 6.24 -5.71 -2.45
CA GLY A 97 5.57 -4.93 -3.48
C GLY A 97 6.44 -3.77 -3.96
N SER A 98 6.08 -3.17 -5.08
CA SER A 98 6.74 -2.00 -5.62
C SER A 98 6.06 -0.72 -5.17
N ASN A 99 6.84 0.36 -5.08
CA ASN A 99 6.34 1.69 -4.74
C ASN A 99 5.42 2.25 -5.82
N SER A 100 4.39 2.98 -5.40
CA SER A 100 3.63 3.87 -6.28
C SER A 100 4.06 5.31 -6.06
N VAL A 101 4.15 6.08 -7.13
CA VAL A 101 4.69 7.45 -7.08
C VAL A 101 3.80 8.40 -7.89
N PHE A 102 3.48 9.53 -7.29
CA PHE A 102 2.83 10.66 -7.96
C PHE A 102 3.76 11.86 -7.97
N GLY A 103 4.16 12.31 -9.16
CA GLY A 103 5.06 13.46 -9.35
C GLY A 103 6.53 13.10 -9.51
N SER A 104 7.36 14.09 -9.84
CA SER A 104 8.80 13.94 -10.05
C SER A 104 9.65 14.92 -9.23
N ALA A 105 9.26 16.17 -9.09
CA ALA A 105 10.06 17.20 -8.38
C ALA A 105 9.94 17.08 -6.85
N THR A 106 8.71 16.88 -6.37
CA THR A 106 8.39 16.58 -4.95
C THR A 106 7.45 15.38 -4.93
N PRO A 107 7.99 14.16 -5.15
CA PRO A 107 7.15 12.99 -5.36
C PRO A 107 6.44 12.56 -4.06
N LEU A 108 5.15 12.25 -4.18
CA LEU A 108 4.43 11.50 -3.17
C LEU A 108 4.68 10.02 -3.44
N THR A 109 5.43 9.37 -2.57
CA THR A 109 5.81 7.96 -2.72
C THR A 109 5.16 7.12 -1.63
N ALA A 110 4.28 6.22 -2.02
CA ALA A 110 3.81 5.14 -1.16
C ALA A 110 4.75 3.94 -1.32
N THR A 111 5.19 3.38 -0.21
CA THR A 111 6.14 2.26 -0.14
C THR A 111 5.43 0.93 -0.36
N GLY A 112 6.02 0.04 -1.17
CA GLY A 112 5.49 -1.31 -1.36
C GLY A 112 5.39 -2.09 -0.05
N GLY A 113 4.43 -3.01 0.06
CA GLY A 113 4.25 -3.85 1.24
C GLY A 113 5.37 -4.88 1.39
N GLY A 114 5.68 -5.26 2.62
CA GLY A 114 6.70 -6.25 2.98
C GLY A 114 6.27 -7.68 2.65
N PHE A 115 7.20 -8.53 2.22
CA PHE A 115 6.93 -9.95 1.96
C PHE A 115 6.65 -10.72 3.25
N GLY A 116 5.87 -11.79 3.17
CA GLY A 116 5.67 -12.74 4.28
C GLY A 116 6.86 -13.68 4.45
N GLY A 117 7.25 -13.91 5.70
CA GLY A 117 8.37 -14.78 6.05
C GLY A 117 8.13 -16.25 5.71
N PHE A 118 9.21 -17.01 5.45
CA PHE A 118 9.14 -18.44 5.18
C PHE A 118 10.43 -19.16 5.63
N VAL A 119 10.36 -20.48 5.75
CA VAL A 119 11.53 -21.34 6.00
C VAL A 119 11.76 -22.22 4.79
N PRO A 120 12.78 -21.99 4.00
CA PRO A 120 13.22 -22.99 3.04
C PRO A 120 13.79 -24.20 3.78
N THR A 121 13.49 -25.41 3.32
CA THR A 121 13.93 -26.66 3.94
C THR A 121 15.44 -26.89 3.85
N ALA A 122 16.15 -26.10 3.05
CA ALA A 122 17.57 -26.34 2.72
C ALA A 122 18.51 -25.15 2.94
N SER A 123 18.07 -24.02 3.50
CA SER A 123 18.94 -22.85 3.70
C SER A 123 19.07 -22.43 5.16
N PRO A 124 20.30 -22.27 5.68
CA PRO A 124 20.53 -21.76 7.04
C PRO A 124 20.15 -20.28 7.21
N THR A 125 20.00 -19.52 6.13
CA THR A 125 19.60 -18.11 6.12
C THR A 125 18.15 -17.97 5.65
N ALA A 126 17.27 -18.65 6.35
CA ALA A 126 15.84 -18.57 6.06
C ALA A 126 15.33 -17.13 6.28
N GLN A 127 14.65 -16.58 5.31
CA GLN A 127 13.84 -15.37 5.48
C GLN A 127 12.62 -15.71 6.34
N ARG A 128 12.84 -16.00 7.63
CA ARG A 128 11.77 -16.33 8.56
C ARG A 128 10.97 -15.11 8.95
N SER A 129 11.68 -14.02 9.10
CA SER A 129 11.06 -12.73 9.43
C SER A 129 10.33 -12.20 8.23
N GLY A 130 9.26 -11.45 8.50
CA GLY A 130 8.57 -10.67 7.50
C GLY A 130 9.49 -9.56 6.97
N GLY A 131 9.26 -9.13 5.75
CA GLY A 131 9.95 -7.98 5.15
C GLY A 131 9.32 -6.68 5.59
N ASP A 132 10.14 -5.62 5.72
CA ASP A 132 9.67 -4.26 5.93
C ASP A 132 9.02 -3.70 4.68
N GLY A 133 8.06 -2.78 4.86
CA GLY A 133 7.34 -2.18 3.75
C GLY A 133 6.46 -1.01 4.14
N GLY A 134 5.56 -0.61 3.26
CA GLY A 134 4.49 0.34 3.57
C GLY A 134 3.65 -0.17 4.74
N SER A 135 3.25 -1.45 4.68
CA SER A 135 2.92 -2.26 5.84
C SER A 135 3.84 -3.46 5.88
N GLY A 136 4.25 -3.89 7.06
CA GLY A 136 5.19 -4.98 7.25
C GLY A 136 4.60 -6.36 6.96
N GLY A 137 5.43 -7.30 6.51
CA GLY A 137 5.05 -8.70 6.34
C GLY A 137 5.00 -9.46 7.66
N GLY A 138 4.21 -10.52 7.73
CA GLY A 138 4.16 -11.41 8.90
C GLY A 138 5.33 -12.38 8.93
N GLY A 139 5.80 -12.72 10.13
CA GLY A 139 6.79 -13.78 10.34
C GLY A 139 6.25 -15.16 9.94
N GLY A 140 7.10 -16.04 9.45
CA GLY A 140 6.70 -17.39 9.04
C GLY A 140 7.76 -18.44 9.29
N GLY A 141 7.43 -19.55 9.97
CA GLY A 141 8.39 -20.60 10.17
C GLY A 141 8.09 -21.58 11.29
N CYS A 142 9.00 -22.54 11.48
CA CYS A 142 8.91 -23.54 12.54
C CYS A 142 9.73 -23.18 13.78
N ASN A 143 10.18 -21.95 13.88
CA ASN A 143 10.81 -21.34 15.06
C ASN A 143 10.24 -19.91 15.15
N PRO A 144 10.40 -19.26 16.32
CA PRO A 144 10.04 -17.85 16.43
C PRO A 144 10.68 -17.04 15.31
N ALA A 145 9.91 -16.18 14.70
CA ALA A 145 10.32 -15.31 13.62
C ALA A 145 9.65 -13.94 13.78
N ASP A 146 10.43 -12.88 13.59
CA ASP A 146 9.96 -11.53 13.72
C ASP A 146 9.07 -11.15 12.53
N ASP A 147 8.26 -10.17 12.74
CA ASP A 147 7.51 -9.48 11.70
C ASP A 147 8.39 -8.46 10.97
N GLY A 148 7.90 -7.92 9.89
CA GLY A 148 8.46 -6.76 9.22
C GLY A 148 7.82 -5.48 9.75
N ASP A 149 8.61 -4.40 9.73
CA ASP A 149 8.17 -3.07 10.14
C ASP A 149 7.32 -2.40 9.06
N GLY A 150 6.30 -1.67 9.49
CA GLY A 150 5.53 -0.76 8.64
C GLY A 150 6.17 0.63 8.56
N THR A 151 6.01 1.29 7.43
CA THR A 151 6.43 2.68 7.28
C THR A 151 5.45 3.60 8.02
N ALA A 152 5.96 4.39 8.99
CA ALA A 152 5.14 5.31 9.76
C ALA A 152 4.32 6.25 8.86
N GLY A 153 3.04 6.37 9.13
CA GLY A 153 2.10 7.19 8.36
C GLY A 153 1.64 6.57 7.03
N GLN A 154 2.08 5.35 6.70
CA GLN A 154 1.66 4.64 5.49
C GLN A 154 1.02 3.28 5.78
N GLY A 155 1.37 2.64 6.90
CA GLY A 155 0.84 1.35 7.31
C GLY A 155 1.42 0.90 8.65
N PHE A 156 1.10 -0.32 9.05
CA PHE A 156 1.45 -0.90 10.33
C PHE A 156 2.34 -2.15 10.16
N ASP A 157 3.00 -2.53 11.23
CA ASP A 157 3.86 -3.70 11.28
C ASP A 157 3.08 -4.99 11.01
N GLY A 158 3.77 -6.02 10.61
CA GLY A 158 3.25 -7.37 10.55
C GLY A 158 2.99 -7.96 11.94
N GLY A 159 2.72 -9.25 11.99
CA GLY A 159 2.63 -10.04 13.21
C GLY A 159 3.76 -11.05 13.30
N ALA A 160 4.40 -11.15 14.45
CA ALA A 160 5.47 -12.12 14.66
C ALA A 160 4.92 -13.57 14.70
N ALA A 161 5.76 -14.55 14.35
CA ALA A 161 5.51 -15.97 14.55
C ALA A 161 6.11 -16.42 15.88
N THR A 162 5.30 -16.69 16.90
CA THR A 162 5.75 -16.90 18.30
C THR A 162 5.81 -18.38 18.73
N GLY A 163 5.48 -19.31 17.84
CA GLY A 163 5.44 -20.75 18.18
C GLY A 163 6.04 -21.65 17.09
N SER A 164 6.05 -22.96 17.37
CA SER A 164 6.45 -23.97 16.37
C SER A 164 5.48 -23.97 15.20
N CYS A 165 5.95 -23.76 13.99
CA CYS A 165 5.14 -23.67 12.78
C CYS A 165 4.09 -22.54 12.80
N ALA A 166 4.32 -21.49 13.56
CA ALA A 166 3.49 -20.30 13.64
C ALA A 166 3.57 -19.46 12.37
N ARG A 167 2.53 -18.66 12.13
CA ARG A 167 2.42 -17.80 10.96
C ARG A 167 1.82 -16.47 11.39
N GLY A 168 2.62 -15.41 11.27
CA GLY A 168 2.15 -14.05 11.51
C GLY A 168 1.31 -13.53 10.36
N GLY A 169 0.35 -12.69 10.64
CA GLY A 169 -0.41 -11.94 9.64
C GLY A 169 0.38 -10.76 9.11
N GLY A 170 0.16 -10.36 7.87
CA GLY A 170 0.71 -9.10 7.34
C GLY A 170 0.03 -7.88 7.95
N GLY A 171 0.74 -6.77 8.07
CA GLY A 171 0.20 -5.48 8.48
C GLY A 171 -0.76 -4.91 7.44
N GLY A 172 -1.71 -4.12 7.86
CA GLY A 172 -2.64 -3.36 7.04
C GLY A 172 -2.39 -1.86 7.11
N ALA A 173 -3.14 -1.08 6.33
CA ALA A 173 -3.08 0.37 6.39
C ALA A 173 -3.70 0.93 7.68
N GLY A 174 -4.60 0.20 8.32
CA GLY A 174 -5.34 0.63 9.51
C GLY A 174 -4.99 -0.11 10.79
N GLN A 175 -4.26 -1.25 10.73
CA GLN A 175 -3.96 -2.06 11.90
C GLN A 175 -2.76 -2.99 11.68
N GLN A 176 -2.04 -3.26 12.76
CA GLN A 176 -0.97 -4.25 12.81
C GLN A 176 -1.48 -5.67 12.49
N GLY A 177 -0.63 -6.49 11.88
CA GLY A 177 -0.87 -7.90 11.67
C GLY A 177 -0.95 -8.68 12.98
N GLY A 178 -1.83 -9.67 13.04
CA GLY A 178 -1.96 -10.54 14.22
C GLY A 178 -0.75 -11.46 14.38
N ALA A 179 -0.20 -11.55 15.59
CA ALA A 179 0.84 -12.51 15.90
C ALA A 179 0.32 -13.96 15.76
N GLY A 180 1.12 -14.83 15.14
CA GLY A 180 0.82 -16.25 15.02
C GLY A 180 1.26 -17.01 16.28
N GLY A 181 0.32 -17.70 16.91
CA GLY A 181 0.60 -18.75 17.87
C GLY A 181 0.84 -20.09 17.16
N ASN A 182 0.59 -21.22 17.85
CA ASN A 182 0.86 -22.57 17.29
C ASN A 182 0.04 -22.93 16.04
N GLN A 183 -0.80 -22.06 15.50
CA GLN A 183 -1.60 -22.39 14.33
C GLN A 183 -1.70 -21.30 13.25
N SER A 184 -2.01 -20.08 13.54
CA SER A 184 -2.04 -19.03 12.50
C SER A 184 -2.29 -17.64 13.08
N GLY A 185 -1.68 -16.61 12.51
CA GLY A 185 -2.00 -15.20 12.73
C GLY A 185 -2.97 -14.67 11.68
N PHE A 186 -3.72 -13.65 12.04
CA PHE A 186 -4.63 -12.97 11.11
C PHE A 186 -3.93 -11.74 10.52
N GLY A 187 -4.26 -11.41 9.26
CA GLY A 187 -3.80 -10.17 8.64
C GLY A 187 -4.34 -8.94 9.37
N GLY A 188 -3.59 -7.83 9.31
CA GLY A 188 -4.05 -6.53 9.73
C GLY A 188 -5.21 -6.04 8.86
N ARG A 189 -6.05 -5.19 9.42
CA ARG A 189 -7.14 -4.56 8.66
C ARG A 189 -6.61 -3.40 7.82
N GLY A 190 -7.18 -3.22 6.63
CA GLY A 190 -6.94 -2.07 5.78
C GLY A 190 -7.74 -0.83 6.19
#